data_971760eda69aacc20f5f85bfa9a01bd3
#
_entry.id   971760eda69aacc20f5f85bfa9a01bd3
#
_cell.length_a   1.000
_cell.length_b   1.000
_cell.length_c   1.000
_cell.angle_alpha   90.00
_cell.angle_beta   90.00
_cell.angle_gamma   90.00
#
_symmetry.space_group_name_H-M   'P 1'
#
loop_
_entity.id
_entity.type
_entity.pdbx_description
1 polymer ?
#
loop_
_entity_poly.entity_id
_entity_poly.type
_entity_poly.pdbx_seq_one_letter_code
_entity_poly.pdbx_strand_id
1 'polypeptide(L)'
;MSGTLSIRNRQRAIPVDVRRLRRITLVLLRDLLAKETFELGICLVRQPEMTRLNETFLGHNGPTDVITFDYSDAGYEELGRADLRAGLDAPQRVPAGFMAGELARKEPRGLHGEIVICVQEAVSQARRFRTSWQRELARYVIHGLLHLEGYDDRRGADRRKMKREEGRLLRRLGRRCPIEPLARRVPSVGNSSIAHRGS
;
A
#
# COMPACT_ATOMS: atom_id res chain seq x y z
N MET A 1 -4.64 5.99 -22.23
CA MET A 1 -4.35 5.78 -20.79
C MET A 1 -4.57 4.30 -20.47
N SER A 2 -3.51 3.55 -20.28
CA SER A 2 -3.57 2.13 -19.95
C SER A 2 -3.01 1.94 -18.54
N GLY A 3 -3.86 1.67 -17.54
CA GLY A 3 -3.42 1.45 -16.18
C GLY A 3 -4.20 0.35 -15.49
N THR A 4 -3.47 -0.65 -14.98
CA THR A 4 -4.03 -1.76 -14.20
C THR A 4 -3.75 -1.55 -12.72
N LEU A 5 -4.81 -1.60 -11.90
CA LEU A 5 -4.71 -1.61 -10.44
C LEU A 5 -5.38 -2.87 -9.91
N SER A 6 -4.65 -3.69 -9.18
CA SER A 6 -5.22 -4.81 -8.44
C SER A 6 -5.10 -4.58 -6.93
N ILE A 7 -6.14 -4.89 -6.16
CA ILE A 7 -6.11 -4.79 -4.70
C ILE A 7 -6.58 -6.11 -4.11
N ARG A 8 -5.74 -6.74 -3.31
CA ARG A 8 -6.04 -7.97 -2.57
C ARG A 8 -6.10 -7.67 -1.09
N ASN A 9 -7.21 -8.02 -0.44
CA ASN A 9 -7.34 -7.91 1.02
C ASN A 9 -7.28 -9.32 1.65
N ARG A 10 -6.11 -9.69 2.16
CA ARG A 10 -5.86 -10.99 2.81
C ARG A 10 -6.08 -10.95 4.31
N GLN A 11 -6.22 -9.76 4.89
CA GLN A 11 -6.57 -9.56 6.30
C GLN A 11 -8.10 -9.39 6.47
N ARG A 12 -8.63 -9.80 7.62
CA ARG A 12 -10.05 -9.67 7.98
C ARG A 12 -10.27 -8.98 9.33
N ALA A 13 -9.18 -8.62 10.00
CA ALA A 13 -9.24 -8.04 11.35
C ALA A 13 -9.83 -6.62 11.34
N ILE A 14 -9.61 -5.87 10.27
CA ILE A 14 -10.06 -4.49 10.13
C ILE A 14 -10.91 -4.37 8.86
N PRO A 15 -12.16 -3.87 8.97
CA PRO A 15 -13.08 -3.81 7.84
C PRO A 15 -12.69 -2.67 6.88
N VAL A 16 -11.80 -2.96 5.92
CA VAL A 16 -11.38 -2.03 4.87
C VAL A 16 -12.34 -2.10 3.69
N ASP A 17 -12.83 -0.94 3.24
CA ASP A 17 -13.56 -0.83 1.97
C ASP A 17 -12.56 -0.79 0.80
N VAL A 18 -12.39 -1.94 0.15
CA VAL A 18 -11.45 -2.12 -0.98
C VAL A 18 -11.86 -1.29 -2.20
N ARG A 19 -13.15 -1.08 -2.44
CA ARG A 19 -13.64 -0.25 -3.56
C ARG A 19 -13.23 1.21 -3.34
N ARG A 20 -13.37 1.67 -2.10
CA ARG A 20 -12.96 3.02 -1.71
C ARG A 20 -11.43 3.18 -1.78
N LEU A 21 -10.69 2.21 -1.29
CA LEU A 21 -9.24 2.19 -1.39
C LEU A 21 -8.78 2.27 -2.85
N ARG A 22 -9.42 1.49 -3.73
CA ARG A 22 -9.19 1.55 -5.17
C ARG A 22 -9.41 2.95 -5.75
N ARG A 23 -10.52 3.60 -5.38
CA ARG A 23 -10.83 4.96 -5.83
C ARG A 23 -9.75 5.97 -5.37
N ILE A 24 -9.37 5.91 -4.10
CA ILE A 24 -8.31 6.75 -3.52
C ILE A 24 -6.99 6.55 -4.27
N THR A 25 -6.60 5.31 -4.52
CA THR A 25 -5.37 4.98 -5.25
C THR A 25 -5.41 5.48 -6.69
N LEU A 26 -6.54 5.37 -7.38
CA LEU A 26 -6.69 5.91 -8.73
C LEU A 26 -6.60 7.44 -8.77
N VAL A 27 -7.16 8.15 -7.79
CA VAL A 27 -7.00 9.61 -7.65
C VAL A 27 -5.53 9.97 -7.41
N LEU A 28 -4.81 9.20 -6.60
CA LEU A 28 -3.37 9.41 -6.39
C LEU A 28 -2.59 9.23 -7.69
N LEU A 29 -2.80 8.12 -8.39
CA LEU A 29 -2.05 7.80 -9.61
C LEU A 29 -2.34 8.80 -10.74
N ARG A 30 -3.61 8.99 -11.08
CA ARG A 30 -4.03 9.75 -12.27
C ARG A 30 -4.01 11.26 -12.04
N ASP A 31 -4.63 11.72 -10.95
CA ASP A 31 -4.88 13.15 -10.75
C ASP A 31 -3.76 13.86 -9.97
N LEU A 32 -3.04 13.15 -9.10
CA LEU A 32 -2.03 13.77 -8.24
C LEU A 32 -0.60 13.50 -8.70
N LEU A 33 -0.33 12.30 -9.23
CA LEU A 33 0.97 11.87 -9.75
C LEU A 33 1.03 11.89 -11.29
N ALA A 34 -0.12 12.16 -11.95
CA ALA A 34 -0.24 12.25 -13.40
C ALA A 34 0.33 11.02 -14.16
N LYS A 35 0.09 9.81 -13.63
CA LYS A 35 0.53 8.57 -14.27
C LYS A 35 -0.42 8.16 -15.37
N GLU A 36 0.06 8.17 -16.61
CA GLU A 36 -0.70 7.75 -17.78
C GLU A 36 -0.75 6.23 -17.91
N THR A 37 0.37 5.57 -17.56
CA THR A 37 0.51 4.12 -17.60
C THR A 37 0.98 3.60 -16.23
N PHE A 38 0.35 2.53 -15.76
CA PHE A 38 0.76 1.86 -14.52
C PHE A 38 0.24 0.42 -14.47
N GLU A 39 1.00 -0.46 -13.83
CA GLU A 39 0.58 -1.77 -13.37
C GLU A 39 0.92 -1.88 -11.88
N LEU A 40 -0.08 -1.72 -11.02
CA LEU A 40 0.10 -1.65 -9.58
C LEU A 40 -0.69 -2.72 -8.86
N GLY A 41 -0.02 -3.51 -8.02
CA GLY A 41 -0.60 -4.38 -7.01
C GLY A 41 -0.63 -3.71 -5.64
N ILE A 42 -1.72 -3.85 -4.88
CA ILE A 42 -1.75 -3.54 -3.44
C ILE A 42 -2.25 -4.78 -2.70
N CYS A 43 -1.46 -5.24 -1.73
CA CYS A 43 -1.81 -6.37 -0.89
C CYS A 43 -1.95 -5.94 0.57
N LEU A 44 -3.15 -6.06 1.14
CA LEU A 44 -3.39 -5.81 2.56
C LEU A 44 -3.21 -7.10 3.33
N VAL A 45 -2.24 -7.13 4.25
CA VAL A 45 -1.83 -8.32 4.99
C VAL A 45 -2.01 -8.16 6.50
N ARG A 46 -1.92 -9.29 7.22
CA ARG A 46 -1.87 -9.32 8.69
C ARG A 46 -0.44 -9.17 9.18
N GLN A 47 -0.29 -8.76 10.43
CA GLN A 47 1.00 -8.57 11.09
C GLN A 47 1.93 -9.81 11.01
N PRO A 48 1.48 -11.06 11.26
CA PRO A 48 2.37 -12.22 11.13
C PRO A 48 2.86 -12.46 9.69
N GLU A 49 2.05 -12.13 8.69
CA GLU A 49 2.43 -12.21 7.29
C GLU A 49 3.45 -11.12 6.94
N MET A 50 3.23 -9.89 7.41
CA MET A 50 4.15 -8.78 7.23
C MET A 50 5.50 -9.06 7.91
N THR A 51 5.51 -9.62 9.11
CA THR A 51 6.74 -10.02 9.82
C THR A 51 7.57 -10.99 8.96
N ARG A 52 6.94 -12.05 8.44
CA ARG A 52 7.64 -13.01 7.56
C ARG A 52 8.21 -12.35 6.31
N LEU A 53 7.45 -11.47 5.67
CA LEU A 53 7.91 -10.74 4.49
C LEU A 53 9.11 -9.82 4.83
N ASN A 54 9.02 -9.11 5.95
CA ASN A 54 10.09 -8.22 6.41
C ASN A 54 11.40 -8.98 6.72
N GLU A 55 11.28 -10.10 7.41
CA GLU A 55 12.42 -10.99 7.72
C GLU A 55 13.03 -11.57 6.45
N THR A 56 12.17 -12.01 5.53
CA THR A 56 12.59 -12.67 4.30
C THR A 56 13.26 -11.73 3.30
N PHE A 57 12.64 -10.57 3.05
CA PHE A 57 13.05 -9.67 1.95
C PHE A 57 13.92 -8.51 2.42
N LEU A 58 13.78 -8.06 3.67
CA LEU A 58 14.53 -6.91 4.20
C LEU A 58 15.54 -7.30 5.28
N GLY A 59 15.50 -8.55 5.76
CA GLY A 59 16.40 -9.03 6.83
C GLY A 59 16.17 -8.37 8.18
N HIS A 60 15.01 -7.74 8.39
CA HIS A 60 14.66 -7.05 9.62
C HIS A 60 13.68 -7.86 10.45
N ASN A 61 13.91 -7.95 11.75
CA ASN A 61 13.01 -8.64 12.66
C ASN A 61 11.75 -7.82 12.95
N GLY A 62 10.61 -8.51 13.02
CA GLY A 62 9.32 -7.91 13.39
C GLY A 62 8.56 -7.31 12.22
N PRO A 63 7.35 -6.79 12.49
CA PRO A 63 6.50 -6.22 11.46
C PRO A 63 6.98 -4.84 11.02
N THR A 64 6.75 -4.52 9.75
CA THR A 64 6.82 -3.16 9.22
C THR A 64 5.43 -2.72 8.75
N ASP A 65 5.28 -1.46 8.41
CA ASP A 65 4.02 -0.88 7.91
C ASP A 65 3.82 -1.15 6.43
N VAL A 66 4.89 -0.98 5.61
CA VAL A 66 4.84 -1.11 4.15
C VAL A 66 6.10 -1.81 3.64
N ILE A 67 5.93 -2.67 2.64
CA ILE A 67 7.00 -3.19 1.79
C ILE A 67 6.63 -2.89 0.35
N THR A 68 7.60 -2.39 -0.43
CA THR A 68 7.40 -2.02 -1.83
C THR A 68 8.34 -2.81 -2.71
N PHE A 69 7.79 -3.42 -3.77
CA PHE A 69 8.53 -4.11 -4.82
C PHE A 69 8.40 -3.32 -6.11
N ASP A 70 9.52 -2.83 -6.63
CA ASP A 70 9.59 -2.11 -7.91
C ASP A 70 9.98 -3.10 -9.01
N TYR A 71 9.16 -3.20 -10.05
CA TYR A 71 9.35 -4.07 -11.21
C TYR A 71 9.67 -3.28 -12.48
N SER A 72 10.00 -2.01 -12.37
CA SER A 72 10.25 -1.11 -13.53
C SER A 72 11.59 -1.36 -14.22
N ASP A 73 12.54 -2.02 -13.58
CA ASP A 73 13.80 -2.42 -14.20
C ASP A 73 13.64 -3.71 -15.02
N ALA A 74 14.02 -3.64 -16.29
CA ALA A 74 13.79 -4.64 -17.34
C ALA A 74 14.42 -6.04 -17.11
N GLY A 75 14.93 -6.34 -15.93
CA GLY A 75 15.44 -7.66 -15.53
C GLY A 75 14.41 -8.58 -14.84
N TYR A 76 13.20 -8.09 -14.58
CA TYR A 76 12.19 -8.83 -13.80
C TYR A 76 11.06 -9.47 -14.62
N GLU A 77 11.10 -9.39 -15.96
CA GLU A 77 10.03 -9.97 -16.79
C GLU A 77 9.90 -11.50 -16.65
N GLU A 78 10.92 -12.19 -16.19
CA GLU A 78 10.93 -13.66 -16.06
C GLU A 78 10.58 -14.17 -14.64
N LEU A 79 10.74 -13.36 -13.60
CA LEU A 79 10.54 -13.78 -12.20
C LEU A 79 9.19 -13.34 -11.58
N GLY A 80 8.54 -12.30 -12.11
CA GLY A 80 7.47 -11.61 -11.40
C GLY A 80 6.06 -12.21 -11.50
N ARG A 81 5.77 -13.05 -12.50
CA ARG A 81 4.41 -13.58 -12.72
C ARG A 81 4.13 -14.95 -12.11
N ALA A 82 5.15 -15.75 -11.89
CA ALA A 82 5.01 -17.11 -11.36
C ALA A 82 4.97 -17.16 -9.84
N ASP A 83 5.81 -16.38 -9.14
CA ASP A 83 6.05 -16.55 -7.71
C ASP A 83 5.00 -15.86 -6.81
N LEU A 84 4.40 -14.76 -7.23
CA LEU A 84 3.32 -14.11 -6.47
C LEU A 84 1.96 -14.82 -6.59
N ARG A 85 1.78 -15.67 -7.61
CA ARG A 85 0.61 -16.56 -7.74
C ARG A 85 0.75 -17.85 -6.97
N ALA A 86 1.98 -18.32 -6.73
CA ALA A 86 2.26 -19.60 -6.10
C ALA A 86 2.11 -19.61 -4.58
N GLY A 87 1.78 -18.49 -3.98
CA GLY A 87 1.63 -18.40 -2.51
C GLY A 87 2.98 -18.45 -1.79
N LEU A 88 3.02 -17.94 -0.61
CA LEU A 88 4.15 -17.78 0.31
C LEU A 88 4.87 -19.07 0.74
N ASP A 89 4.71 -20.19 0.01
CA ASP A 89 5.26 -21.51 0.36
C ASP A 89 6.45 -21.97 -0.50
N ALA A 90 6.94 -21.16 -1.44
CA ALA A 90 8.09 -21.52 -2.25
C ALA A 90 9.41 -21.01 -1.65
N PRO A 91 10.49 -21.84 -1.59
CA PRO A 91 11.78 -21.40 -1.06
C PRO A 91 12.44 -20.39 -2.00
N GLN A 92 12.85 -19.27 -1.41
CA GLN A 92 13.24 -18.07 -2.12
C GLN A 92 14.71 -18.06 -2.53
N ARG A 93 14.94 -17.61 -3.75
CA ARG A 93 16.23 -17.02 -4.12
C ARG A 93 16.05 -15.52 -4.31
N VAL A 94 16.60 -14.72 -3.39
CA VAL A 94 16.79 -13.30 -3.58
C VAL A 94 17.89 -13.12 -4.62
N PRO A 95 17.67 -12.41 -5.75
CA PRO A 95 18.78 -12.04 -6.62
C PRO A 95 19.69 -11.05 -5.88
N ALA A 96 20.94 -11.45 -5.62
CA ALA A 96 21.98 -10.54 -5.21
C ALA A 96 22.25 -9.57 -6.36
N GLY A 97 21.88 -8.29 -6.20
CA GLY A 97 22.13 -7.30 -7.24
C GLY A 97 21.39 -5.99 -7.07
N PHE A 98 21.06 -5.59 -5.86
CA PHE A 98 20.58 -4.22 -5.62
C PHE A 98 21.76 -3.27 -5.44
N MET A 99 22.51 -3.03 -6.53
CA MET A 99 23.53 -1.97 -6.62
C MET A 99 23.50 -1.34 -8.01
N ALA A 100 23.09 -0.06 -8.02
CA ALA A 100 23.49 1.00 -8.93
C ALA A 100 23.82 0.62 -10.38
N GLY A 101 22.90 0.95 -11.28
CA GLY A 101 23.17 1.17 -12.70
C GLY A 101 22.76 2.57 -13.09
N GLU A 102 23.73 3.44 -13.18
CA GLU A 102 23.63 4.81 -13.64
C GLU A 102 23.42 4.85 -15.16
N LEU A 103 22.56 5.77 -15.62
CA LEU A 103 22.34 6.16 -17.02
C LEU A 103 21.71 5.14 -17.99
N ALA A 104 20.40 5.01 -17.95
CA ALA A 104 19.63 4.71 -19.17
C ALA A 104 18.52 5.75 -19.34
N ARG A 105 18.43 6.33 -20.52
CA ARG A 105 17.54 7.43 -20.91
C ARG A 105 16.09 7.12 -20.57
N LYS A 106 15.47 8.03 -19.81
CA LYS A 106 14.06 7.97 -19.38
C LYS A 106 13.13 8.16 -20.58
N GLU A 107 12.70 7.08 -21.18
CA GLU A 107 11.32 7.03 -21.68
C GLU A 107 10.38 7.15 -20.47
N PRO A 108 9.18 7.71 -20.60
CA PRO A 108 8.22 7.79 -19.49
C PRO A 108 7.78 6.37 -19.13
N ARG A 109 8.58 5.72 -18.30
CA ARG A 109 8.29 4.37 -17.81
C ARG A 109 7.03 4.45 -16.94
N GLY A 110 6.03 3.66 -17.30
CA GLY A 110 4.86 3.46 -16.47
C GLY A 110 5.27 2.95 -15.09
N LEU A 111 4.53 3.30 -14.07
CA LEU A 111 4.76 2.80 -12.72
C LEU A 111 4.40 1.30 -12.67
N HIS A 112 5.36 0.43 -12.34
CA HIS A 112 5.16 -1.01 -12.28
C HIS A 112 5.67 -1.57 -10.96
N GLY A 113 4.79 -2.12 -10.13
CA GLY A 113 5.20 -2.64 -8.83
C GLY A 113 4.08 -3.13 -7.93
N GLU A 114 4.47 -3.54 -6.74
CA GLU A 114 3.54 -4.00 -5.70
C GLU A 114 3.84 -3.33 -4.36
N ILE A 115 2.76 -2.99 -3.64
CA ILE A 115 2.81 -2.41 -2.29
C ILE A 115 2.11 -3.37 -1.34
N VAL A 116 2.83 -3.92 -0.38
CA VAL A 116 2.28 -4.76 0.70
C VAL A 116 2.13 -3.89 1.95
N ILE A 117 0.93 -3.89 2.54
CA ILE A 117 0.59 -3.00 3.65
C ILE A 117 0.05 -3.80 4.84
N CYS A 118 0.62 -3.58 6.03
CA CYS A 118 0.10 -4.09 7.29
C CYS A 118 -0.96 -3.14 7.85
N VAL A 119 -2.24 -3.54 7.78
CA VAL A 119 -3.34 -2.68 8.26
C VAL A 119 -3.34 -2.53 9.79
N GLN A 120 -2.86 -3.53 10.54
CA GLN A 120 -2.72 -3.43 11.99
C GLN A 120 -1.70 -2.37 12.41
N GLU A 121 -0.62 -2.19 11.64
CA GLU A 121 0.33 -1.11 11.88
C GLU A 121 -0.30 0.27 11.64
N ALA A 122 -1.18 0.40 10.64
CA ALA A 122 -1.93 1.64 10.43
C ALA A 122 -2.79 1.99 11.66
N VAL A 123 -3.42 0.99 12.31
CA VAL A 123 -4.19 1.19 13.56
C VAL A 123 -3.28 1.54 14.74
N SER A 124 -2.15 0.87 14.87
CA SER A 124 -1.15 1.11 15.92
C SER A 124 -0.61 2.54 15.83
N GLN A 125 -0.17 2.95 14.65
CA GLN A 125 0.37 4.29 14.41
C GLN A 125 -0.70 5.38 14.57
N ALA A 126 -1.93 5.13 14.13
CA ALA A 126 -3.04 6.06 14.32
C ALA A 126 -3.28 6.37 15.81
N ARG A 127 -3.23 5.37 16.68
CA ARG A 127 -3.34 5.57 18.13
C ARG A 127 -2.16 6.40 18.68
N ARG A 128 -0.94 6.08 18.25
CA ARG A 128 0.29 6.76 18.68
C ARG A 128 0.30 8.23 18.29
N PHE A 129 -0.15 8.56 17.07
CA PHE A 129 -0.10 9.91 16.52
C PHE A 129 -1.44 10.66 16.60
N ARG A 130 -2.45 10.10 17.29
CA ARG A 130 -3.79 10.70 17.45
C ARG A 130 -4.43 11.08 16.12
N THR A 131 -4.35 10.18 15.16
CA THR A 131 -4.95 10.30 13.82
C THR A 131 -5.93 9.15 13.56
N SER A 132 -6.54 9.08 12.38
CA SER A 132 -7.40 7.95 12.00
C SER A 132 -6.59 6.88 11.27
N TRP A 133 -6.90 5.59 11.49
CA TRP A 133 -6.23 4.50 10.78
C TRP A 133 -6.47 4.56 9.27
N GLN A 134 -7.58 5.12 8.84
CA GLN A 134 -7.89 5.37 7.44
C GLN A 134 -6.89 6.35 6.82
N ARG A 135 -6.54 7.38 7.57
CA ARG A 135 -5.56 8.38 7.17
C ARG A 135 -4.16 7.76 7.12
N GLU A 136 -3.81 6.91 8.08
CA GLU A 136 -2.52 6.19 8.06
C GLU A 136 -2.46 5.17 6.91
N LEU A 137 -3.55 4.44 6.64
CA LEU A 137 -3.61 3.54 5.49
C LEU A 137 -3.42 4.30 4.16
N ALA A 138 -4.06 5.46 4.00
CA ALA A 138 -3.85 6.31 2.82
C ALA A 138 -2.41 6.84 2.74
N ARG A 139 -1.79 7.16 3.89
CA ARG A 139 -0.38 7.55 3.99
C ARG A 139 0.53 6.43 3.51
N TYR A 140 0.28 5.17 3.91
CA TYR A 140 1.08 4.02 3.50
C TYR A 140 0.98 3.76 2.00
N VAL A 141 -0.21 3.93 1.40
CA VAL A 141 -0.33 3.88 -0.06
C VAL A 141 0.51 4.96 -0.73
N ILE A 142 0.45 6.21 -0.23
CA ILE A 142 1.26 7.31 -0.75
C ILE A 142 2.75 7.02 -0.59
N HIS A 143 3.17 6.54 0.57
CA HIS A 143 4.55 6.19 0.89
C HIS A 143 5.11 5.15 -0.08
N GLY A 144 4.39 4.05 -0.29
CA GLY A 144 4.77 3.03 -1.26
C GLY A 144 4.82 3.56 -2.71
N LEU A 145 3.85 4.40 -3.11
CA LEU A 145 3.89 5.05 -4.42
C LEU A 145 5.11 5.95 -4.60
N LEU A 146 5.51 6.69 -3.56
CA LEU A 146 6.70 7.54 -3.62
C LEU A 146 7.98 6.69 -3.76
N HIS A 147 8.07 5.53 -3.11
CA HIS A 147 9.18 4.60 -3.35
C HIS A 147 9.23 4.14 -4.81
N LEU A 148 8.09 3.75 -5.40
CA LEU A 148 8.01 3.39 -6.82
C LEU A 148 8.32 4.56 -7.77
N GLU A 149 8.23 5.80 -7.28
CA GLU A 149 8.66 7.03 -7.98
C GLU A 149 10.16 7.35 -7.77
N GLY A 150 10.89 6.47 -7.07
CA GLY A 150 12.32 6.64 -6.82
C GLY A 150 12.66 7.55 -5.63
N TYR A 151 11.70 7.86 -4.76
CA TYR A 151 12.03 8.52 -3.49
C TYR A 151 12.67 7.52 -2.54
N ASP A 152 13.69 7.98 -1.81
CA ASP A 152 14.36 7.21 -0.76
C ASP A 152 14.16 7.88 0.62
N ASP A 153 14.15 7.08 1.69
CA ASP A 153 14.03 7.56 3.06
C ASP A 153 15.18 7.10 3.98
N ARG A 154 16.21 6.45 3.42
CA ARG A 154 17.37 5.97 4.17
C ARG A 154 18.24 7.11 4.70
N ARG A 155 18.47 8.14 3.90
CA ARG A 155 19.28 9.31 4.29
C ARG A 155 18.40 10.42 4.85
N GLY A 156 18.91 11.18 5.82
CA GLY A 156 18.11 12.19 6.48
C GLY A 156 17.55 13.30 5.58
N ALA A 157 18.29 13.70 4.53
CA ALA A 157 17.85 14.70 3.56
C ALA A 157 16.70 14.15 2.68
N ASP A 158 16.86 12.94 2.17
CA ASP A 158 15.89 12.26 1.30
C ASP A 158 14.62 11.93 2.07
N ARG A 159 14.76 11.45 3.31
CA ARG A 159 13.63 11.24 4.23
C ARG A 159 12.82 12.51 4.45
N ARG A 160 13.48 13.67 4.63
CA ARG A 160 12.76 14.95 4.78
C ARG A 160 12.03 15.34 3.50
N LYS A 161 12.65 15.10 2.33
CA LYS A 161 12.04 15.34 1.02
C LYS A 161 10.80 14.47 0.84
N MET A 162 10.92 13.17 1.08
CA MET A 162 9.82 12.21 0.97
C MET A 162 8.67 12.54 1.93
N LYS A 163 8.95 12.85 3.21
CA LYS A 163 7.92 13.26 4.18
C LYS A 163 7.18 14.54 3.80
N ARG A 164 7.85 15.52 3.19
CA ARG A 164 7.20 16.74 2.69
C ARG A 164 6.23 16.39 1.55
N GLU A 165 6.66 15.56 0.63
CA GLU A 165 5.85 15.15 -0.51
C GLU A 165 4.66 14.28 -0.08
N GLU A 166 4.88 13.32 0.80
CA GLU A 166 3.83 12.52 1.43
C GLU A 166 2.75 13.40 2.08
N GLY A 167 3.18 14.37 2.89
CA GLY A 167 2.26 15.32 3.53
C GLY A 167 1.51 16.19 2.51
N ARG A 168 2.16 16.60 1.40
CA ARG A 168 1.55 17.35 0.31
C ARG A 168 0.47 16.53 -0.39
N LEU A 169 0.79 15.31 -0.77
CA LEU A 169 -0.14 14.40 -1.45
C LEU A 169 -1.32 14.04 -0.57
N LEU A 170 -1.10 13.77 0.73
CA LEU A 170 -2.15 13.43 1.67
C LEU A 170 -3.15 14.59 1.87
N ARG A 171 -2.67 15.84 1.93
CA ARG A 171 -3.54 17.03 1.97
C ARG A 171 -4.33 17.21 0.68
N ARG A 172 -3.69 17.06 -0.48
CA ARG A 172 -4.37 17.16 -1.78
C ARG A 172 -5.41 16.07 -1.98
N LEU A 173 -5.09 14.84 -1.57
CA LEU A 173 -6.02 13.72 -1.59
C LEU A 173 -7.27 14.02 -0.74
N GLY A 174 -7.09 14.47 0.51
CA GLY A 174 -8.21 14.77 1.41
C GLY A 174 -9.17 15.84 0.90
N ARG A 175 -8.67 16.77 0.06
CA ARG A 175 -9.53 17.79 -0.61
C ARG A 175 -10.32 17.21 -1.78
N ARG A 176 -9.85 16.15 -2.42
CA ARG A 176 -10.48 15.53 -3.62
C ARG A 176 -11.33 14.32 -3.30
N CYS A 177 -10.93 13.56 -2.29
CA CYS A 177 -11.58 12.32 -1.92
C CYS A 177 -11.57 12.13 -0.41
N PRO A 178 -12.74 12.07 0.26
CA PRO A 178 -12.79 11.79 1.70
C PRO A 178 -12.14 10.44 2.02
N ILE A 179 -11.28 10.42 3.03
CA ILE A 179 -10.47 9.25 3.43
C ILE A 179 -11.20 8.42 4.50
N GLU A 180 -11.95 9.06 5.39
CA GLU A 180 -12.62 8.44 6.53
C GLU A 180 -13.55 7.27 6.15
N PRO A 181 -14.32 7.31 5.02
CA PRO A 181 -15.13 6.19 4.59
C PRO A 181 -14.37 4.93 4.12
N LEU A 182 -13.03 4.86 4.27
CA LEU A 182 -12.28 3.61 4.09
C LEU A 182 -12.69 2.52 5.08
N ALA A 183 -13.30 2.87 6.22
CA ALA A 183 -13.97 1.91 7.07
C ALA A 183 -15.24 1.40 6.38
N ARG A 184 -15.32 0.10 6.13
CA ARG A 184 -16.56 -0.53 5.67
C ARG A 184 -17.62 -0.38 6.76
N ARG A 185 -18.76 0.22 6.44
CA ARG A 185 -19.90 0.23 7.36
C ARG A 185 -20.36 -1.22 7.56
N VAL A 186 -20.25 -1.70 8.80
CA VAL A 186 -20.95 -2.92 9.21
C VAL A 186 -22.43 -2.50 9.35
N PRO A 187 -23.39 -3.15 8.66
CA PRO A 187 -24.80 -2.87 8.90
C PRO A 187 -25.04 -3.06 10.40
N SER A 188 -25.61 -2.07 11.06
CA SER A 188 -26.12 -2.25 12.42
C SER A 188 -27.18 -3.35 12.37
N VAL A 189 -26.95 -4.45 13.03
CA VAL A 189 -27.99 -5.47 13.28
C VAL A 189 -29.07 -4.73 14.03
N GLY A 190 -30.22 -4.52 13.37
CA GLY A 190 -31.37 -3.86 13.96
C GLY A 190 -31.74 -4.56 15.26
N ASN A 191 -31.77 -3.77 16.33
CA ASN A 191 -32.28 -4.22 17.62
C ASN A 191 -33.79 -4.45 17.43
N SER A 192 -34.14 -5.73 17.15
CA SER A 192 -35.53 -6.15 17.13
C SER A 192 -36.07 -6.00 18.54
N SER A 193 -36.77 -4.90 18.78
CA SER A 193 -37.56 -4.68 19.98
C SER A 193 -38.55 -5.83 20.11
N ILE A 194 -38.24 -6.75 21.01
CA ILE A 194 -39.23 -7.75 21.47
C ILE A 194 -40.29 -6.96 22.24
N ALA A 195 -41.38 -6.67 21.54
CA ALA A 195 -42.57 -6.15 22.16
C ALA A 195 -43.13 -7.28 23.06
N HIS A 196 -42.93 -7.17 24.36
CA HIS A 196 -43.72 -7.93 25.33
C HIS A 196 -45.19 -7.47 25.21
N ARG A 197 -46.01 -8.30 24.56
CA ARG A 197 -47.45 -8.28 24.78
C ARG A 197 -47.73 -8.98 26.07
N GLY A 198 -48.03 -8.19 27.11
CA GLY A 198 -48.70 -8.69 28.30
C GLY A 198 -50.19 -8.89 28.00
N SER A 199 -50.72 -9.99 28.52
CA SER A 199 -52.13 -10.22 28.87
C SER A 199 -52.14 -11.07 30.09
#